data_67883969c2db017644b36101054783c9
#
_entry.id   67883969c2db017644b36101054783c9
#
_cell.length_a   1.000
_cell.length_b   1.000
_cell.length_c   1.000
_cell.angle_alpha   90.00
_cell.angle_beta   90.00
_cell.angle_gamma   90.00
#
_symmetry.space_group_name_H-M   'P 1'
#
loop_
_entity.id
_entity.type
_entity.pdbx_description
1 polymer ?
#
loop_
_entity_poly.entity_id
_entity_poly.type
_entity_poly.pdbx_seq_one_letter_code
_entity_poly.pdbx_strand_id
1 'polypeptide(L)'
;MSSVGQLAAILTISLAAAAGTYWIKGAPVRTAVCDPAMLKPGEICLESIPADAKILWVDARLRTDWKKSGFPGSVLWNLDPAEDAQAFEAETAARLIETPRVIVYCGDENCGISQQIAERIRKLDLGAEVSVLHGGWRALRDAGRIKGSSPAS
;
A
#
# COMPACT_ATOMS: atom_id res chain seq x y z
N MET A 1 -33.28 -28.08 33.01
CA MET A 1 -32.14 -28.17 32.05
C MET A 1 -30.87 -28.11 32.89
N SER A 2 -29.96 -29.07 32.72
CA SER A 2 -28.73 -29.10 33.50
C SER A 2 -27.80 -27.96 33.02
N SER A 3 -27.02 -27.38 33.92
CA SER A 3 -26.05 -26.31 33.65
C SER A 3 -25.10 -26.69 32.51
N VAL A 4 -24.79 -27.96 32.38
CA VAL A 4 -23.95 -28.51 31.29
C VAL A 4 -24.64 -28.38 29.91
N GLY A 5 -25.95 -28.59 29.83
CA GLY A 5 -26.72 -28.44 28.56
C GLY A 5 -26.81 -26.96 28.13
N GLN A 6 -26.89 -26.02 29.06
CA GLN A 6 -26.89 -24.61 28.76
C GLN A 6 -25.54 -24.11 28.23
N LEU A 7 -24.44 -24.56 28.84
CA LEU A 7 -23.07 -24.27 28.40
C LEU A 7 -22.80 -24.83 26.99
N ALA A 8 -23.23 -26.06 26.73
CA ALA A 8 -23.08 -26.65 25.40
C ALA A 8 -23.88 -25.87 24.32
N ALA A 9 -25.09 -25.45 24.63
CA ALA A 9 -25.92 -24.67 23.72
C ALA A 9 -25.30 -23.30 23.41
N ILE A 10 -24.76 -22.60 24.42
CA ILE A 10 -24.08 -21.30 24.22
C ILE A 10 -22.83 -21.46 23.34
N LEU A 11 -22.02 -22.50 23.58
CA LEU A 11 -20.83 -22.77 22.78
C LEU A 11 -21.16 -23.07 21.31
N THR A 12 -22.18 -23.88 21.06
CA THR A 12 -22.58 -24.20 19.67
C THR A 12 -23.14 -22.99 18.92
N ILE A 13 -23.95 -22.15 19.55
CA ILE A 13 -24.50 -20.94 18.95
C ILE A 13 -23.37 -19.94 18.66
N SER A 14 -22.41 -19.79 19.58
CA SER A 14 -21.26 -18.88 19.41
C SER A 14 -20.35 -19.33 18.26
N LEU A 15 -20.10 -20.63 18.14
CA LEU A 15 -19.30 -21.19 17.03
C LEU A 15 -20.01 -21.01 15.67
N ALA A 16 -21.33 -21.26 15.63
CA ALA A 16 -22.10 -21.09 14.40
C ALA A 16 -22.16 -19.61 13.95
N ALA A 17 -22.33 -18.68 14.91
CA ALA A 17 -22.30 -17.25 14.62
C ALA A 17 -20.92 -16.77 14.15
N ALA A 18 -19.84 -17.27 14.75
CA ALA A 18 -18.47 -16.96 14.33
C ALA A 18 -18.17 -17.50 12.94
N ALA A 19 -18.54 -18.75 12.65
CA ALA A 19 -18.38 -19.35 11.33
C ALA A 19 -19.20 -18.60 10.29
N GLY A 20 -20.45 -18.28 10.58
CA GLY A 20 -21.34 -17.51 9.67
C GLY A 20 -20.77 -16.13 9.34
N THR A 21 -20.25 -15.41 10.33
CA THR A 21 -19.60 -14.11 10.10
C THR A 21 -18.33 -14.22 9.27
N TYR A 22 -17.55 -15.26 9.50
CA TYR A 22 -16.34 -15.53 8.71
C TYR A 22 -16.66 -15.82 7.24
N TRP A 23 -17.73 -16.59 6.97
CA TRP A 23 -18.16 -16.92 5.60
C TRP A 23 -18.77 -15.72 4.86
N ILE A 24 -19.48 -14.82 5.57
CA ILE A 24 -20.16 -13.68 4.95
C ILE A 24 -19.20 -12.48 4.79
N LYS A 25 -18.35 -12.23 5.77
CA LYS A 25 -17.46 -11.04 5.80
C LYS A 25 -16.00 -11.32 5.46
N GLY A 26 -15.63 -12.60 5.29
CA GLY A 26 -14.24 -13.00 5.16
C GLY A 26 -13.47 -12.92 6.49
N ALA A 27 -12.20 -13.31 6.44
CA ALA A 27 -11.31 -13.15 7.59
C ALA A 27 -11.21 -11.67 7.95
N PRO A 28 -11.17 -11.31 9.26
CA PRO A 28 -10.92 -9.93 9.64
C PRO A 28 -9.59 -9.50 9.05
N VAL A 29 -9.63 -8.53 8.14
CA VAL A 29 -8.43 -7.91 7.61
C VAL A 29 -7.76 -7.23 8.79
N ARG A 30 -6.67 -7.80 9.28
CA ARG A 30 -5.78 -7.11 10.20
C ARG A 30 -5.08 -6.04 9.36
N THR A 31 -5.69 -4.88 9.24
CA THR A 31 -4.93 -3.69 8.88
C THR A 31 -3.94 -3.49 10.02
N ALA A 32 -2.69 -3.86 9.79
CA ALA A 32 -1.63 -3.48 10.70
C ALA A 32 -1.65 -1.95 10.72
N VAL A 33 -2.16 -1.40 11.83
CA VAL A 33 -2.13 0.04 12.05
C VAL A 33 -0.66 0.44 12.02
N CYS A 34 -0.32 1.31 11.08
CA CYS A 34 1.04 1.81 10.96
C CYS A 34 1.39 2.57 12.24
N ASP A 35 2.45 2.16 12.93
CA ASP A 35 2.95 2.84 14.12
C ASP A 35 3.97 3.91 13.68
N PRO A 36 3.65 5.22 13.85
CA PRO A 36 4.58 6.28 13.49
C PRO A 36 5.93 6.22 14.20
N ALA A 37 6.00 5.58 15.39
CA ALA A 37 7.23 5.40 16.14
C ALA A 37 8.18 4.35 15.51
N MET A 38 7.68 3.51 14.63
CA MET A 38 8.44 2.45 13.96
C MET A 38 8.85 2.81 12.53
N LEU A 39 8.50 4.00 12.05
CA LEU A 39 8.84 4.47 10.70
C LEU A 39 10.34 4.69 10.54
N LYS A 40 10.86 4.30 9.40
CA LYS A 40 12.21 4.70 8.96
C LYS A 40 12.23 6.17 8.52
N PRO A 41 13.39 6.82 8.54
CA PRO A 41 13.50 8.20 8.02
C PRO A 41 12.93 8.33 6.59
N GLY A 42 12.01 9.27 6.39
CA GLY A 42 11.36 9.49 5.10
C GLY A 42 10.17 8.57 4.80
N GLU A 43 9.79 7.70 5.72
CA GLU A 43 8.55 6.91 5.59
C GLU A 43 7.33 7.68 6.16
N ILE A 44 6.17 7.36 5.61
CA ILE A 44 4.88 7.91 6.03
C ILE A 44 3.83 6.80 6.12
N CYS A 45 2.97 6.87 7.14
CA CYS A 45 1.80 6.00 7.25
C CYS A 45 0.71 6.45 6.27
N LEU A 46 -0.02 5.47 5.70
CA LEU A 46 -1.13 5.76 4.79
C LEU A 46 -2.24 6.58 5.47
N GLU A 47 -2.49 6.34 6.74
CA GLU A 47 -3.52 7.00 7.54
C GLU A 47 -3.22 8.49 7.77
N SER A 48 -1.95 8.89 7.71
CA SER A 48 -1.54 10.30 7.84
C SER A 48 -1.67 11.09 6.53
N ILE A 49 -2.07 10.44 5.44
CA ILE A 49 -2.24 11.05 4.13
C ILE A 49 -3.72 11.44 3.94
N PRO A 50 -4.06 12.74 3.85
CA PRO A 50 -5.42 13.16 3.57
C PRO A 50 -5.95 12.57 2.27
N ALA A 51 -7.23 12.18 2.24
CA ALA A 51 -7.81 11.51 1.08
C ALA A 51 -7.90 12.42 -0.17
N ASP A 52 -7.97 13.72 0.04
CA ASP A 52 -8.05 14.77 -0.98
C ASP A 52 -6.69 15.39 -1.34
N ALA A 53 -5.60 14.91 -0.72
CA ALA A 53 -4.27 15.43 -0.98
C ALA A 53 -3.87 15.20 -2.45
N LYS A 54 -3.39 16.24 -3.12
CA LYS A 54 -2.77 16.12 -4.44
C LYS A 54 -1.39 15.49 -4.29
N ILE A 55 -1.26 14.26 -4.71
CA ILE A 55 -0.04 13.44 -4.55
C ILE A 55 0.31 12.78 -5.86
N LEU A 56 1.56 12.88 -6.26
CA LEU A 56 2.13 12.06 -7.30
C LEU A 56 2.54 10.71 -6.69
N TRP A 57 1.81 9.66 -7.04
CA TRP A 57 2.14 8.30 -6.63
C TRP A 57 3.15 7.70 -7.60
N VAL A 58 4.24 7.15 -7.07
CA VAL A 58 5.29 6.48 -7.84
C VAL A 58 5.33 5.01 -7.45
N ASP A 59 5.06 4.13 -8.40
CA ASP A 59 5.10 2.68 -8.22
C ASP A 59 6.51 2.16 -8.55
N ALA A 60 7.20 1.64 -7.54
CA ALA A 60 8.56 1.10 -7.67
C ALA A 60 8.59 -0.41 -7.99
N ARG A 61 7.43 -1.03 -8.24
CA ARG A 61 7.32 -2.44 -8.60
C ARG A 61 7.64 -2.66 -10.08
N LEU A 62 7.64 -3.92 -10.50
CA LEU A 62 7.78 -4.27 -11.91
C LEU A 62 6.61 -3.74 -12.75
N ARG A 63 6.86 -3.46 -14.02
CA ARG A 63 5.85 -2.97 -14.98
C ARG A 63 4.63 -3.87 -15.07
N THR A 64 4.81 -5.18 -14.96
CA THR A 64 3.72 -6.16 -14.95
C THR A 64 2.77 -5.96 -13.78
N ASP A 65 3.32 -5.72 -12.58
CA ASP A 65 2.55 -5.49 -11.36
C ASP A 65 1.86 -4.14 -11.38
N TRP A 66 2.55 -3.09 -11.85
CA TRP A 66 1.98 -1.77 -12.04
C TRP A 66 0.79 -1.79 -13.00
N LYS A 67 0.93 -2.42 -14.17
CA LYS A 67 -0.18 -2.56 -15.13
C LYS A 67 -1.36 -3.35 -14.58
N LYS A 68 -1.11 -4.37 -13.75
CA LYS A 68 -2.13 -5.22 -13.18
C LYS A 68 -2.90 -4.54 -12.04
N SER A 69 -2.20 -3.82 -11.18
CA SER A 69 -2.76 -3.34 -9.91
C SER A 69 -2.02 -2.10 -9.35
N GLY A 70 -1.53 -1.21 -10.20
CA GLY A 70 -0.96 0.06 -9.78
C GLY A 70 -2.01 1.00 -9.20
N PHE A 71 -1.59 1.94 -8.37
CA PHE A 71 -2.48 2.99 -7.89
C PHE A 71 -2.96 3.83 -9.08
N PRO A 72 -4.26 4.16 -9.19
CA PRO A 72 -4.78 4.94 -10.31
C PRO A 72 -4.04 6.29 -10.46
N GLY A 73 -3.52 6.54 -11.66
CA GLY A 73 -2.76 7.75 -11.95
C GLY A 73 -1.31 7.76 -11.47
N SER A 74 -0.82 6.65 -10.90
CA SER A 74 0.59 6.53 -10.55
C SER A 74 1.49 6.45 -11.77
N VAL A 75 2.71 6.98 -11.64
CA VAL A 75 3.79 6.76 -12.61
C VAL A 75 4.63 5.56 -12.18
N LEU A 76 5.21 4.87 -13.15
CA LEU A 76 6.13 3.77 -12.89
C LEU A 76 7.56 4.31 -12.82
N TRP A 77 8.29 3.91 -11.79
CA TRP A 77 9.75 4.07 -11.76
C TRP A 77 10.36 2.94 -10.95
N ASN A 78 10.92 1.95 -11.63
CA ASN A 78 11.58 0.81 -11.02
C ASN A 78 13.09 0.78 -11.31
N LEU A 79 13.78 -0.24 -10.85
CA LEU A 79 15.22 -0.44 -11.06
C LEU A 79 15.51 -1.63 -11.99
N ASP A 80 14.53 -2.05 -12.80
CA ASP A 80 14.73 -3.12 -13.76
C ASP A 80 15.72 -2.64 -14.85
N PRO A 81 16.86 -3.34 -15.06
CA PRO A 81 17.85 -2.94 -16.06
C PRO A 81 17.36 -3.04 -17.51
N ALA A 82 16.25 -3.73 -17.75
CA ALA A 82 15.60 -3.79 -19.06
C ALA A 82 14.73 -2.56 -19.36
N GLU A 83 14.53 -1.68 -18.39
CA GLU A 83 13.69 -0.50 -18.51
C GLU A 83 14.53 0.77 -18.72
N ASP A 84 13.92 1.78 -19.33
CA ASP A 84 14.57 3.07 -19.55
C ASP A 84 14.44 3.97 -18.33
N ALA A 85 15.51 4.02 -17.52
CA ALA A 85 15.56 4.85 -16.32
C ALA A 85 15.43 6.35 -16.62
N GLN A 86 15.90 6.82 -17.76
CA GLN A 86 15.81 8.24 -18.15
C GLN A 86 14.38 8.61 -18.51
N ALA A 87 13.64 7.70 -19.15
CA ALA A 87 12.23 7.92 -19.44
C ALA A 87 11.39 8.04 -18.17
N PHE A 88 11.65 7.20 -17.16
CA PHE A 88 10.99 7.30 -15.85
C PHE A 88 11.30 8.62 -15.15
N GLU A 89 12.56 9.04 -15.18
CA GLU A 89 13.00 10.30 -14.60
C GLU A 89 12.30 11.48 -15.27
N ALA A 90 12.29 11.53 -16.61
CA ALA A 90 11.66 12.59 -17.38
C ALA A 90 10.15 12.66 -17.13
N GLU A 91 9.44 11.54 -17.10
CA GLU A 91 8.01 11.48 -16.82
C GLU A 91 7.71 11.98 -15.40
N THR A 92 8.48 11.50 -14.41
CA THR A 92 8.31 11.93 -13.02
C THR A 92 8.59 13.42 -12.87
N ALA A 93 9.68 13.94 -13.44
CA ALA A 93 10.04 15.34 -13.39
C ALA A 93 8.96 16.24 -13.99
N ALA A 94 8.38 15.85 -15.13
CA ALA A 94 7.29 16.60 -15.73
C ALA A 94 6.05 16.69 -14.83
N ARG A 95 5.73 15.61 -14.11
CA ARG A 95 4.57 15.55 -13.18
C ARG A 95 4.83 16.33 -11.89
N LEU A 96 6.08 16.42 -11.45
CA LEU A 96 6.45 17.16 -10.23
C LEU A 96 6.17 18.66 -10.33
N ILE A 97 6.19 19.21 -11.52
CA ILE A 97 5.87 20.64 -11.76
C ILE A 97 4.45 20.95 -11.29
N GLU A 98 3.51 20.03 -11.50
CA GLU A 98 2.10 20.19 -11.13
C GLU A 98 1.78 19.68 -9.73
N THR A 99 2.58 18.73 -9.24
CA THR A 99 2.31 18.00 -7.99
C THR A 99 3.61 17.76 -7.23
N PRO A 100 4.06 18.74 -6.40
CA PRO A 100 5.37 18.68 -5.75
C PRO A 100 5.43 17.70 -4.57
N ARG A 101 4.32 17.07 -4.19
CA ARG A 101 4.28 16.05 -3.14
C ARG A 101 4.27 14.67 -3.74
N VAL A 102 5.29 13.86 -3.41
CA VAL A 102 5.51 12.53 -3.98
C VAL A 102 5.45 11.46 -2.91
N ILE A 103 4.77 10.37 -3.19
CA ILE A 103 4.83 9.17 -2.37
C ILE A 103 5.23 7.99 -3.23
N VAL A 104 6.39 7.41 -2.90
CA VAL A 104 6.91 6.20 -3.56
C VAL A 104 6.45 4.98 -2.79
N TYR A 105 5.99 3.96 -3.48
CA TYR A 105 5.61 2.69 -2.88
C TYR A 105 6.18 1.50 -3.65
N CYS A 106 6.42 0.41 -2.96
CA CYS A 106 6.85 -0.87 -3.49
C CYS A 106 5.86 -1.97 -3.10
N GLY A 107 6.23 -3.23 -3.22
CA GLY A 107 5.36 -4.37 -2.91
C GLY A 107 4.98 -4.47 -1.43
N ASP A 108 5.96 -4.27 -0.55
CA ASP A 108 5.82 -4.40 0.90
C ASP A 108 6.81 -3.51 1.69
N GLU A 109 6.79 -3.63 3.01
CA GLU A 109 7.59 -2.83 3.94
C GLU A 109 9.10 -3.11 3.90
N ASN A 110 9.51 -4.27 3.38
CA ASN A 110 10.92 -4.67 3.31
C ASN A 110 11.60 -4.30 1.99
N CYS A 111 10.88 -3.61 1.12
CA CYS A 111 11.35 -3.25 -0.21
C CYS A 111 12.28 -2.03 -0.17
N GLY A 112 13.59 -2.24 -0.28
CA GLY A 112 14.58 -1.17 -0.35
C GLY A 112 14.55 -0.35 -1.65
N ILE A 113 13.83 -0.81 -2.68
CA ILE A 113 13.75 -0.15 -4.00
C ILE A 113 13.05 1.20 -3.88
N SER A 114 11.96 1.29 -3.13
CA SER A 114 11.21 2.55 -2.93
C SER A 114 12.07 3.63 -2.29
N GLN A 115 12.95 3.29 -1.36
CA GLN A 115 13.90 4.23 -0.77
C GLN A 115 14.90 4.73 -1.82
N GLN A 116 15.47 3.83 -2.63
CA GLN A 116 16.41 4.21 -3.69
C GLN A 116 15.77 5.13 -4.73
N ILE A 117 14.52 4.84 -5.14
CA ILE A 117 13.77 5.71 -6.06
C ILE A 117 13.47 7.06 -5.41
N ALA A 118 13.03 7.08 -4.15
CA ALA A 118 12.80 8.32 -3.42
C ALA A 118 14.07 9.20 -3.34
N GLU A 119 15.23 8.59 -3.13
CA GLU A 119 16.51 9.31 -3.15
C GLU A 119 16.85 9.86 -4.53
N ARG A 120 16.58 9.12 -5.60
CA ARG A 120 16.77 9.60 -6.98
C ARG A 120 15.87 10.81 -7.25
N ILE A 121 14.59 10.74 -6.85
CA ILE A 121 13.66 11.87 -7.02
C ILE A 121 14.13 13.10 -6.23
N ARG A 122 14.62 12.94 -4.99
CA ARG A 122 15.18 14.05 -4.21
C ARG A 122 16.39 14.70 -4.88
N LYS A 123 17.23 13.89 -5.56
CA LYS A 123 18.41 14.38 -6.29
C LYS A 123 18.08 15.19 -7.55
N LEU A 124 16.83 15.16 -8.04
CA LEU A 124 16.40 16.03 -9.14
C LEU A 124 16.32 17.50 -8.71
N ASP A 125 16.30 17.76 -7.39
CA ASP A 125 16.29 19.09 -6.79
C ASP A 125 15.17 20.03 -7.34
N LEU A 126 14.01 19.43 -7.57
CA LEU A 126 12.81 20.12 -8.10
C LEU A 126 11.89 20.63 -6.98
N GLY A 127 12.37 20.72 -5.74
CA GLY A 127 11.60 21.21 -4.59
C GLY A 127 10.48 20.25 -4.15
N ALA A 128 10.55 18.98 -4.51
CA ALA A 128 9.55 17.98 -4.16
C ALA A 128 9.65 17.48 -2.72
N GLU A 129 8.51 17.38 -2.03
CA GLU A 129 8.38 16.66 -0.76
C GLU A 129 8.23 15.16 -1.07
N VAL A 130 9.28 14.37 -0.82
CA VAL A 130 9.32 12.95 -1.18
C VAL A 130 9.27 12.07 0.05
N SER A 131 8.27 11.23 0.13
CA SER A 131 8.09 10.22 1.19
C SER A 131 7.97 8.81 0.60
N VAL A 132 8.22 7.81 1.42
CA VAL A 132 8.01 6.39 1.08
C VAL A 132 6.83 5.87 1.89
N LEU A 133 5.91 5.18 1.23
CA LEU A 133 4.76 4.60 1.91
C LEU A 133 5.17 3.38 2.71
N HIS A 134 4.98 3.44 4.03
CA HIS A 134 5.14 2.27 4.89
C HIS A 134 4.11 1.18 4.52
N GLY A 135 4.53 -0.09 4.47
CA GLY A 135 3.69 -1.19 4.03
C GLY A 135 3.42 -1.24 2.51
N GLY A 136 3.84 -0.24 1.75
CA GLY A 136 3.82 -0.21 0.30
C GLY A 136 2.46 -0.49 -0.33
N TRP A 137 2.44 -1.24 -1.42
CA TRP A 137 1.22 -1.63 -2.14
C TRP A 137 0.23 -2.41 -1.26
N ARG A 138 0.74 -3.22 -0.31
CA ARG A 138 -0.13 -3.96 0.60
C ARG A 138 -0.96 -3.02 1.47
N ALA A 139 -0.38 -1.95 1.99
CA ALA A 139 -1.11 -0.95 2.77
C ALA A 139 -2.23 -0.31 1.94
N LEU A 140 -1.98 0.03 0.67
CA LEU A 140 -2.99 0.59 -0.24
C LEU A 140 -4.12 -0.40 -0.53
N ARG A 141 -3.77 -1.67 -0.77
CA ARG A 141 -4.74 -2.75 -1.00
C ARG A 141 -5.63 -2.99 0.22
N ASP A 142 -5.02 -3.15 1.38
CA ASP A 142 -5.70 -3.49 2.63
C ASP A 142 -6.60 -2.35 3.11
N ALA A 143 -6.24 -1.11 2.77
CA ALA A 143 -7.10 0.07 2.96
C ALA A 143 -8.17 0.26 1.86
N GLY A 144 -8.27 -0.66 0.89
CA GLY A 144 -9.25 -0.60 -0.20
C GLY A 144 -9.01 0.53 -1.21
N ARG A 145 -7.83 1.15 -1.21
CA ARG A 145 -7.49 2.24 -2.15
C ARG A 145 -7.07 1.73 -3.53
N ILE A 146 -6.76 0.45 -3.65
CA ILE A 146 -6.47 -0.25 -4.91
C ILE A 146 -7.34 -1.49 -4.97
N LYS A 147 -7.94 -1.76 -6.13
CA LYS A 147 -8.61 -3.04 -6.37
C LYS A 147 -7.53 -4.11 -6.50
N GLY A 148 -7.32 -4.87 -5.42
CA GLY A 148 -6.50 -6.06 -5.48
C GLY A 148 -7.15 -7.09 -6.40
N SER A 149 -6.40 -7.71 -7.32
CA SER A 149 -6.83 -8.99 -7.86
C SER A 149 -6.95 -9.94 -6.68
N SER A 150 -8.14 -10.48 -6.42
CA SER A 150 -8.32 -11.59 -5.49
C SER A 150 -7.26 -12.65 -5.80
N PRO A 151 -6.63 -13.26 -4.79
CA PRO A 151 -5.80 -14.43 -5.05
C PRO A 151 -6.69 -15.43 -5.78
N ALA A 152 -6.22 -15.91 -6.92
CA ALA A 152 -6.84 -17.01 -7.63
C ALA A 152 -6.92 -18.19 -6.67
N SER A 153 -8.13 -18.70 -6.48
CA SER A 153 -8.45 -19.89 -5.71
C SER A 153 -7.78 -21.12 -6.32
#